data_3a1f7ba5fae07920402714d5cc9e1dc8
#
_entry.id   3a1f7ba5fae07920402714d5cc9e1dc8
#
_cell.length_a   1.000
_cell.length_b   1.000
_cell.length_c   1.000
_cell.angle_alpha   90.00
_cell.angle_beta   90.00
_cell.angle_gamma   90.00
#
_symmetry.space_group_name_H-M   'P 1'
#
loop_
_entity.id
_entity.type
_entity.pdbx_description
1 polymer ?
#
loop_
_entity_poly.entity_id
_entity_poly.type
_entity_poly.pdbx_seq_one_letter_code
_entity_poly.pdbx_strand_id
1 'polypeptide(L)'
;MSNTEDDASEPEAASREAVIVDYLPHGRPDDTRPQYQKAALAYALETESFDLLELTLTEDADVNIVDRIPIDEAANDAVIEDVADIEYDDLSNSGVSELEYAIEAIIDADEQRFVDFYNDAQPISLRLHQLNLLPGIGKKLRNKIIDKRKRQPFESFADLADRVGGLHNPKEVIAERIMDELRDEDLKYKIFVRNDES
;
A
#
# COMPACT_ATOMS: atom_id res chain seq x y z
N MET A 1 -51.76 -10.19 -6.54
CA MET A 1 -51.00 -9.05 -6.03
C MET A 1 -49.79 -9.60 -5.26
N SER A 2 -48.72 -9.84 -5.93
CA SER A 2 -47.47 -10.32 -5.30
C SER A 2 -46.44 -9.20 -5.44
N ASN A 3 -46.15 -8.54 -4.32
CA ASN A 3 -45.03 -7.63 -4.21
C ASN A 3 -43.77 -8.47 -4.12
N THR A 4 -42.97 -8.42 -5.15
CA THR A 4 -41.54 -8.81 -5.09
C THR A 4 -40.79 -7.60 -4.61
N GLU A 5 -40.43 -7.57 -3.34
CA GLU A 5 -39.43 -6.63 -2.82
C GLU A 5 -38.12 -7.01 -3.40
N ASP A 6 -37.61 -6.13 -4.26
CA ASP A 6 -36.29 -6.16 -4.86
C ASP A 6 -35.32 -5.76 -3.73
N ASP A 7 -34.73 -6.76 -3.08
CA ASP A 7 -33.63 -6.60 -2.12
C ASP A 7 -32.38 -6.23 -2.92
N ALA A 8 -32.23 -4.95 -3.26
CA ALA A 8 -31.00 -4.39 -3.74
C ALA A 8 -30.06 -4.32 -2.55
N SER A 9 -29.29 -5.39 -2.31
CA SER A 9 -28.11 -5.35 -1.47
C SER A 9 -27.17 -4.29 -2.05
N GLU A 10 -27.07 -3.16 -1.35
CA GLU A 10 -26.01 -2.16 -1.61
C GLU A 10 -24.66 -2.88 -1.61
N PRO A 11 -23.74 -2.56 -2.54
CA PRO A 11 -22.41 -3.14 -2.49
C PRO A 11 -21.78 -2.73 -1.15
N GLU A 12 -21.48 -3.70 -0.31
CA GLU A 12 -20.69 -3.53 0.91
C GLU A 12 -19.43 -2.76 0.52
N ALA A 13 -19.31 -1.53 1.00
CA ALA A 13 -18.11 -0.73 0.74
C ALA A 13 -16.92 -1.56 1.21
N ALA A 14 -15.94 -1.78 0.33
CA ALA A 14 -14.76 -2.55 0.67
C ALA A 14 -14.13 -1.93 1.92
N SER A 15 -14.01 -2.73 2.98
CA SER A 15 -13.42 -2.29 4.25
C SER A 15 -11.97 -1.89 4.00
N ARG A 16 -11.59 -0.68 4.43
CA ARG A 16 -10.20 -0.25 4.39
C ARG A 16 -9.39 -1.08 5.38
N GLU A 17 -8.25 -1.57 4.96
CA GLU A 17 -7.37 -2.39 5.78
C GLU A 17 -5.96 -1.81 5.84
N ALA A 18 -5.25 -2.09 6.93
CA ALA A 18 -3.84 -1.74 7.05
C ALA A 18 -3.02 -2.92 7.60
N VAL A 19 -1.76 -2.99 7.23
CA VAL A 19 -0.77 -3.95 7.72
C VAL A 19 0.07 -3.29 8.80
N ILE A 20 0.12 -3.90 9.98
CA ILE A 20 0.90 -3.39 11.12
C ILE A 20 2.40 -3.53 10.83
N VAL A 21 3.14 -2.43 10.93
CA VAL A 21 4.61 -2.39 10.75
C VAL A 21 5.37 -2.19 12.06
N ASP A 22 4.72 -1.68 13.10
CA ASP A 22 5.32 -1.60 14.44
C ASP A 22 4.26 -1.54 15.52
N TYR A 23 4.62 -1.97 16.74
CA TYR A 23 3.77 -1.92 17.92
C TYR A 23 4.51 -1.28 19.09
N LEU A 24 3.93 -0.21 19.62
CA LEU A 24 4.48 0.64 20.69
C LEU A 24 3.60 0.56 21.93
N PRO A 25 3.77 -0.45 22.80
CA PRO A 25 2.87 -0.70 23.95
C PRO A 25 2.88 0.42 24.99
N HIS A 26 3.85 1.31 24.92
CA HIS A 26 4.02 2.43 25.85
C HIS A 26 3.97 3.81 25.18
N GLY A 27 3.38 3.86 23.97
CA GLY A 27 3.31 5.08 23.17
C GLY A 27 4.65 5.49 22.56
N ARG A 28 4.71 6.67 21.98
CA ARG A 28 5.93 7.21 21.35
C ARG A 28 7.05 7.41 22.40
N PRO A 29 8.31 7.14 22.06
CA PRO A 29 9.46 7.33 22.96
C PRO A 29 9.68 8.76 23.42
N ASP A 30 9.34 9.75 22.58
CA ASP A 30 9.47 11.18 22.82
C ASP A 30 8.30 11.78 23.63
N ASP A 31 7.24 11.03 23.87
CA ASP A 31 6.12 11.44 24.71
C ASP A 31 6.55 11.51 26.18
N THR A 32 6.52 12.71 26.75
CA THR A 32 6.95 12.97 28.13
C THR A 32 5.87 12.73 29.19
N ARG A 33 4.65 12.33 28.77
CA ARG A 33 3.56 12.02 29.73
C ARG A 33 3.92 10.81 30.60
N PRO A 34 3.36 10.70 31.80
CA PRO A 34 3.50 9.49 32.62
C PRO A 34 2.97 8.25 31.87
N GLN A 35 3.61 7.09 32.05
CA GLN A 35 3.30 5.87 31.35
C GLN A 35 1.82 5.44 31.44
N TYR A 36 1.17 5.65 32.58
CA TYR A 36 -0.24 5.33 32.81
C TYR A 36 -1.22 6.24 32.01
N GLN A 37 -0.72 7.29 31.36
CA GLN A 37 -1.50 8.21 30.51
C GLN A 37 -1.21 8.01 29.02
N LYS A 38 -0.33 7.06 28.67
CA LYS A 38 0.02 6.77 27.29
C LYS A 38 -0.81 5.60 26.81
N ALA A 39 -1.52 5.79 25.69
CA ALA A 39 -2.13 4.69 24.98
C ALA A 39 -1.07 3.85 24.25
N ALA A 40 -1.35 2.59 24.04
CA ALA A 40 -0.58 1.79 23.10
C ALA A 40 -0.83 2.29 21.67
N LEU A 41 0.22 2.30 20.86
CA LEU A 41 0.16 2.72 19.47
C LEU A 41 0.64 1.59 18.56
N ALA A 42 0.16 1.60 17.32
CA ALA A 42 0.74 0.83 16.25
C ALA A 42 0.97 1.73 15.04
N TYR A 43 2.07 1.50 14.31
CA TYR A 43 2.25 2.05 12.98
C TYR A 43 1.78 1.03 11.96
N ALA A 44 1.12 1.49 10.92
CA ALA A 44 0.52 0.65 9.91
C ALA A 44 0.64 1.24 8.51
N LEU A 45 0.60 0.38 7.50
CA LEU A 45 0.56 0.74 6.08
C LEU A 45 -0.80 0.37 5.52
N GLU A 46 -1.57 1.36 5.06
CA GLU A 46 -2.86 1.14 4.42
C GLU A 46 -2.69 0.38 3.08
N THR A 47 -3.57 -0.56 2.79
CA THR A 47 -3.35 -1.53 1.71
C THR A 47 -3.67 -1.02 0.31
N GLU A 48 -4.53 0.00 0.19
CA GLU A 48 -5.00 0.53 -1.10
C GLU A 48 -4.19 1.76 -1.53
N SER A 49 -4.07 2.73 -0.65
CA SER A 49 -3.45 4.03 -0.90
C SER A 49 -1.98 4.10 -0.48
N PHE A 50 -1.51 3.10 0.28
CA PHE A 50 -0.20 3.08 0.92
C PHE A 50 0.05 4.28 1.85
N ASP A 51 -1.02 4.81 2.47
CA ASP A 51 -0.89 5.82 3.51
C ASP A 51 -0.22 5.21 4.74
N LEU A 52 0.71 5.95 5.35
CA LEU A 52 1.30 5.57 6.63
C LEU A 52 0.42 6.10 7.75
N LEU A 53 0.09 5.23 8.70
CA LEU A 53 -0.88 5.51 9.75
C LEU A 53 -0.29 5.25 11.14
N GLU A 54 -0.65 6.11 12.09
CA GLU A 54 -0.55 5.83 13.52
C GLU A 54 -1.94 5.48 14.03
N LEU A 55 -2.05 4.31 14.63
CA LEU A 55 -3.27 3.79 15.23
C LEU A 55 -3.15 3.92 16.76
N THR A 56 -4.06 4.63 17.39
CA THR A 56 -4.20 4.58 18.85
C THR A 56 -5.04 3.37 19.20
N LEU A 57 -4.49 2.47 20.01
CA LEU A 57 -5.10 1.19 20.33
C LEU A 57 -5.87 1.24 21.64
N THR A 58 -6.95 0.46 21.73
CA THR A 58 -7.70 0.24 22.97
C THR A 58 -6.85 -0.56 23.97
N GLU A 59 -7.22 -0.53 25.27
CA GLU A 59 -6.49 -1.26 26.32
C GLU A 59 -6.49 -2.79 26.10
N ASP A 60 -7.50 -3.33 25.44
CA ASP A 60 -7.67 -4.77 25.19
C ASP A 60 -7.18 -5.19 23.80
N ALA A 61 -6.58 -4.27 23.04
CA ALA A 61 -6.11 -4.58 21.69
C ALA A 61 -4.95 -5.59 21.71
N ASP A 62 -5.08 -6.66 20.93
CA ASP A 62 -4.03 -7.65 20.67
C ASP A 62 -3.66 -7.60 19.19
N VAL A 63 -2.55 -6.93 18.90
CA VAL A 63 -2.05 -6.74 17.54
C VAL A 63 -0.59 -7.17 17.45
N ASN A 64 -0.21 -7.76 16.31
CA ASN A 64 1.16 -8.16 16.03
C ASN A 64 1.66 -7.50 14.74
N ILE A 65 2.98 -7.42 14.62
CA ILE A 65 3.62 -6.97 13.36
C ILE A 65 3.19 -7.91 12.24
N VAL A 66 2.87 -7.34 11.07
CA VAL A 66 2.35 -8.00 9.87
C VAL A 66 0.87 -8.42 9.96
N ASP A 67 0.19 -8.22 11.09
CA ASP A 67 -1.27 -8.38 11.14
C ASP A 67 -1.94 -7.42 10.17
N ARG A 68 -2.97 -7.91 9.47
CA ARG A 68 -3.86 -7.10 8.62
C ARG A 68 -5.14 -6.86 9.38
N ILE A 69 -5.45 -5.60 9.60
CA ILE A 69 -6.63 -5.20 10.38
C ILE A 69 -7.48 -4.19 9.62
N PRO A 70 -8.81 -4.23 9.76
CA PRO A 70 -9.68 -3.19 9.24
C PRO A 70 -9.45 -1.90 10.04
N ILE A 71 -9.49 -0.75 9.33
CA ILE A 71 -9.27 0.59 9.90
C ILE A 71 -10.49 1.50 9.81
N ASP A 72 -11.62 0.99 9.30
CA ASP A 72 -12.88 1.73 9.27
C ASP A 72 -13.49 1.78 10.67
N GLU A 73 -13.99 2.94 11.08
CA GLU A 73 -14.63 3.17 12.39
C GLU A 73 -15.69 2.10 12.72
N ALA A 74 -16.54 1.75 11.75
CA ALA A 74 -17.61 0.79 11.96
C ALA A 74 -17.13 -0.67 12.15
N ALA A 75 -15.91 -0.99 11.73
CA ALA A 75 -15.39 -2.36 11.73
C ALA A 75 -14.48 -2.66 12.91
N ASN A 76 -13.91 -1.64 13.58
CA ASN A 76 -12.79 -1.85 14.51
C ASN A 76 -12.77 -1.02 15.81
N ASP A 77 -13.91 -0.46 16.24
CA ASP A 77 -14.04 0.27 17.52
C ASP A 77 -13.54 -0.52 18.74
N ALA A 78 -13.45 -1.85 18.63
CA ALA A 78 -12.97 -2.72 19.70
C ALA A 78 -11.44 -2.73 19.84
N VAL A 79 -10.71 -2.35 18.77
CA VAL A 79 -9.23 -2.43 18.70
C VAL A 79 -8.58 -1.07 18.52
N ILE A 80 -9.21 -0.17 17.75
CA ILE A 80 -8.67 1.15 17.40
C ILE A 80 -9.55 2.24 17.99
N GLU A 81 -8.93 3.18 18.72
CA GLU A 81 -9.59 4.38 19.26
C GLU A 81 -9.49 5.55 18.30
N ASP A 82 -8.35 5.69 17.60
CA ASP A 82 -8.07 6.81 16.69
C ASP A 82 -7.10 6.41 15.60
N VAL A 83 -7.21 7.06 14.44
CA VAL A 83 -6.35 6.86 13.25
C VAL A 83 -5.83 8.20 12.81
N ALA A 84 -4.52 8.37 12.70
CA ALA A 84 -3.87 9.57 12.22
C ALA A 84 -2.88 9.25 11.09
N ASP A 85 -2.84 10.12 10.08
CA ASP A 85 -1.82 10.05 9.04
C ASP A 85 -0.45 10.46 9.61
N ILE A 86 0.60 9.76 9.19
CA ILE A 86 1.98 10.07 9.57
C ILE A 86 2.88 10.05 8.33
N GLU A 87 4.05 10.67 8.45
CA GLU A 87 5.07 10.70 7.42
C GLU A 87 6.11 9.59 7.63
N TYR A 88 6.89 9.29 6.60
CA TYR A 88 7.95 8.26 6.70
C TYR A 88 8.94 8.53 7.84
N ASP A 89 9.28 9.81 8.07
CA ASP A 89 10.22 10.22 9.11
C ASP A 89 9.66 10.07 10.54
N ASP A 90 8.34 9.90 10.69
CA ASP A 90 7.69 9.62 11.99
C ASP A 90 7.81 8.15 12.41
N LEU A 91 8.13 7.25 11.46
CA LEU A 91 8.27 5.83 11.76
C LEU A 91 9.44 5.56 12.72
N SER A 92 9.25 4.56 13.57
CA SER A 92 10.36 3.99 14.33
C SER A 92 11.35 3.27 13.42
N ASN A 93 12.57 3.03 13.90
CA ASN A 93 13.54 2.19 13.18
C ASN A 93 13.01 0.77 12.90
N SER A 94 12.21 0.22 13.81
CA SER A 94 11.55 -1.08 13.65
C SER A 94 10.53 -1.01 12.51
N GLY A 95 9.64 -0.01 12.54
CA GLY A 95 8.64 0.23 11.49
C GLY A 95 9.26 0.38 10.11
N VAL A 96 10.35 1.14 9.99
CA VAL A 96 11.10 1.26 8.73
C VAL A 96 11.65 -0.09 8.25
N SER A 97 12.14 -0.94 9.16
CA SER A 97 12.68 -2.25 8.80
C SER A 97 11.59 -3.23 8.35
N GLU A 98 10.38 -3.12 8.93
CA GLU A 98 9.26 -4.01 8.59
C GLU A 98 8.45 -3.51 7.37
N LEU A 99 8.65 -2.25 6.96
CA LEU A 99 7.88 -1.63 5.88
C LEU A 99 8.03 -2.37 4.55
N GLU A 100 9.23 -2.85 4.22
CA GLU A 100 9.49 -3.62 2.99
C GLU A 100 8.68 -4.92 2.97
N TYR A 101 8.65 -5.65 4.10
CA TYR A 101 7.87 -6.88 4.24
C TYR A 101 6.35 -6.62 4.15
N ALA A 102 5.88 -5.50 4.73
CA ALA A 102 4.48 -5.10 4.64
C ALA A 102 4.08 -4.79 3.18
N ILE A 103 4.91 -4.04 2.44
CA ILE A 103 4.70 -3.75 1.01
C ILE A 103 4.63 -5.06 0.22
N GLU A 104 5.59 -5.97 0.41
CA GLU A 104 5.59 -7.26 -0.28
C GLU A 104 4.34 -8.09 0.05
N ALA A 105 3.92 -8.13 1.32
CA ALA A 105 2.72 -8.84 1.74
C ALA A 105 1.44 -8.27 1.10
N ILE A 106 1.36 -6.94 0.94
CA ILE A 106 0.24 -6.29 0.24
C ILE A 106 0.26 -6.67 -1.24
N ILE A 107 1.41 -6.63 -1.90
CA ILE A 107 1.55 -6.99 -3.33
C ILE A 107 1.18 -8.46 -3.54
N ASP A 108 1.62 -9.38 -2.67
CA ASP A 108 1.33 -10.81 -2.79
C ASP A 108 -0.15 -11.13 -2.56
N ALA A 109 -0.83 -10.36 -1.72
CA ALA A 109 -2.25 -10.54 -1.46
C ALA A 109 -3.14 -10.12 -2.65
N ASP A 110 -2.67 -9.18 -3.48
CA ASP A 110 -3.38 -8.69 -4.67
C ASP A 110 -2.42 -8.50 -5.86
N GLU A 111 -1.76 -9.58 -6.26
CA GLU A 111 -0.79 -9.59 -7.37
C GLU A 111 -1.38 -8.96 -8.64
N GLN A 112 -2.65 -9.26 -8.95
CA GLN A 112 -3.27 -8.83 -10.19
C GLN A 112 -3.34 -7.30 -10.32
N ARG A 113 -3.64 -6.59 -9.23
CA ARG A 113 -3.65 -5.12 -9.20
C ARG A 113 -2.32 -4.52 -9.71
N PHE A 114 -1.21 -5.10 -9.27
CA PHE A 114 0.13 -4.61 -9.63
C PHE A 114 0.58 -5.10 -11.02
N VAL A 115 0.16 -6.27 -11.44
CA VAL A 115 0.34 -6.75 -12.82
C VAL A 115 -0.46 -5.88 -13.79
N ASP A 116 -1.66 -5.47 -13.41
CA ASP A 116 -2.50 -4.57 -14.22
C ASP A 116 -1.86 -3.19 -14.39
N PHE A 117 -1.05 -2.71 -13.44
CA PHE A 117 -0.25 -1.52 -13.67
C PHE A 117 0.67 -1.66 -14.91
N TYR A 118 1.33 -2.80 -15.10
CA TYR A 118 2.13 -3.06 -16.30
C TYR A 118 1.28 -3.14 -17.57
N ASN A 119 0.05 -3.67 -17.45
CA ASN A 119 -0.89 -3.77 -18.55
C ASN A 119 -1.46 -2.43 -18.98
N ASP A 120 -1.76 -1.54 -18.01
CA ASP A 120 -2.59 -0.35 -18.22
C ASP A 120 -1.82 0.97 -18.16
N ALA A 121 -0.55 0.96 -17.70
CA ALA A 121 0.28 2.15 -17.61
C ALA A 121 0.26 3.00 -18.89
N GLN A 122 0.12 4.32 -18.75
CA GLN A 122 -0.09 5.26 -19.85
C GLN A 122 1.06 6.27 -20.00
N PRO A 123 1.19 6.94 -21.16
CA PRO A 123 2.04 8.10 -21.29
C PRO A 123 1.60 9.25 -20.38
N ILE A 124 2.54 9.85 -19.65
CA ILE A 124 2.33 11.07 -18.85
C ILE A 124 2.51 12.31 -19.73
N SER A 125 3.47 12.23 -20.66
CA SER A 125 3.79 13.30 -21.62
C SER A 125 4.38 12.70 -22.90
N LEU A 126 4.71 13.54 -23.87
CA LEU A 126 5.37 13.11 -25.11
C LEU A 126 6.72 12.37 -24.87
N ARG A 127 7.36 12.61 -23.73
CA ARG A 127 8.69 12.06 -23.42
C ARG A 127 8.71 11.11 -22.23
N LEU A 128 7.65 11.11 -21.42
CA LEU A 128 7.57 10.35 -20.16
C LEU A 128 6.36 9.42 -20.18
N HIS A 129 6.56 8.20 -19.74
CA HIS A 129 5.53 7.17 -19.59
C HIS A 129 5.53 6.66 -18.14
N GLN A 130 4.38 6.28 -17.57
CA GLN A 130 4.28 5.75 -16.22
C GLN A 130 5.26 4.61 -15.96
N LEU A 131 5.46 3.70 -16.91
CA LEU A 131 6.47 2.63 -16.81
C LEU A 131 7.91 3.14 -16.59
N ASN A 132 8.24 4.37 -17.03
CA ASN A 132 9.56 4.94 -16.80
C ASN A 132 9.75 5.51 -15.39
N LEU A 133 8.69 5.58 -14.60
CA LEU A 133 8.77 5.94 -13.17
C LEU A 133 9.23 4.74 -12.32
N LEU A 134 9.10 3.54 -12.86
CA LEU A 134 9.58 2.33 -12.21
C LEU A 134 11.13 2.23 -12.29
N PRO A 135 11.82 1.89 -11.19
CA PRO A 135 13.26 1.76 -11.16
C PRO A 135 13.74 0.73 -12.19
N GLY A 136 14.83 1.05 -12.87
CA GLY A 136 15.43 0.17 -13.89
C GLY A 136 14.69 0.11 -15.23
N ILE A 137 13.50 0.69 -15.38
CA ILE A 137 12.73 0.65 -16.62
C ILE A 137 13.03 1.85 -17.52
N GLY A 138 14.09 1.74 -18.31
CA GLY A 138 14.42 2.69 -19.37
C GLY A 138 13.56 2.51 -20.63
N LYS A 139 13.79 3.39 -21.60
CA LYS A 139 13.04 3.42 -22.88
C LYS A 139 12.97 2.06 -23.59
N LYS A 140 14.07 1.30 -23.61
CA LYS A 140 14.14 -0.01 -24.30
C LYS A 140 13.24 -1.04 -23.62
N LEU A 141 13.29 -1.14 -22.30
CA LEU A 141 12.50 -2.10 -21.53
C LEU A 141 11.01 -1.72 -21.54
N ARG A 142 10.69 -0.44 -21.35
CA ARG A 142 9.32 0.09 -21.54
C ARG A 142 8.72 -0.33 -22.88
N ASN A 143 9.44 -0.13 -23.99
CA ASN A 143 8.93 -0.48 -25.31
C ASN A 143 8.66 -1.99 -25.44
N LYS A 144 9.52 -2.83 -24.86
CA LYS A 144 9.30 -4.29 -24.85
C LYS A 144 8.02 -4.66 -24.08
N ILE A 145 7.80 -4.04 -22.90
CA ILE A 145 6.58 -4.26 -22.11
C ILE A 145 5.35 -3.89 -22.95
N ILE A 146 5.34 -2.69 -23.55
CA ILE A 146 4.23 -2.21 -24.37
C ILE A 146 3.97 -3.14 -25.57
N ASP A 147 5.01 -3.60 -26.25
CA ASP A 147 4.87 -4.50 -27.41
C ASP A 147 4.32 -5.87 -27.02
N LYS A 148 4.69 -6.38 -25.85
CA LYS A 148 4.22 -7.68 -25.35
C LYS A 148 2.78 -7.62 -24.87
N ARG A 149 2.41 -6.61 -24.08
CA ARG A 149 1.03 -6.47 -23.56
C ARG A 149 0.00 -6.23 -24.68
N LYS A 150 0.37 -5.57 -25.79
CA LYS A 150 -0.50 -5.37 -26.95
C LYS A 150 -0.91 -6.68 -27.61
N ARG A 151 -0.07 -7.70 -27.52
CA ARG A 151 -0.38 -9.03 -28.10
C ARG A 151 -1.27 -9.83 -27.15
N GLN A 152 -0.94 -9.79 -25.87
CA GLN A 152 -1.67 -10.45 -24.80
C GLN A 152 -1.33 -9.75 -23.49
N PRO A 153 -2.32 -9.33 -22.66
CA PRO A 153 -2.07 -8.84 -21.33
C PRO A 153 -1.25 -9.81 -20.49
N PHE A 154 -0.53 -9.31 -19.49
CA PHE A 154 0.19 -10.15 -18.55
C PHE A 154 -0.77 -10.68 -17.50
N GLU A 155 -0.59 -11.94 -17.10
CA GLU A 155 -1.46 -12.63 -16.14
C GLU A 155 -0.85 -12.72 -14.75
N SER A 156 0.49 -12.58 -14.64
CA SER A 156 1.23 -12.65 -13.36
C SER A 156 2.60 -12.00 -13.51
N PHE A 157 3.28 -11.77 -12.38
CA PHE A 157 4.69 -11.34 -12.39
C PHE A 157 5.61 -12.39 -13.03
N ALA A 158 5.29 -13.67 -12.88
CA ALA A 158 6.04 -14.75 -13.53
C ALA A 158 5.89 -14.67 -15.07
N ASP A 159 4.67 -14.48 -15.56
CA ASP A 159 4.41 -14.28 -17.00
C ASP A 159 5.14 -13.04 -17.56
N LEU A 160 5.15 -11.94 -16.78
CA LEU A 160 5.90 -10.73 -17.12
C LEU A 160 7.41 -11.00 -17.25
N ALA A 161 8.01 -11.65 -16.27
CA ALA A 161 9.44 -11.97 -16.25
C ALA A 161 9.84 -12.90 -17.42
N ASP A 162 9.01 -13.89 -17.71
CA ASP A 162 9.24 -14.85 -18.79
C ASP A 162 9.13 -14.22 -20.19
N ARG A 163 8.17 -13.33 -20.38
CA ARG A 163 7.86 -12.73 -21.69
C ARG A 163 8.66 -11.47 -21.98
N VAL A 164 9.15 -10.76 -20.95
CA VAL A 164 9.88 -9.49 -21.08
C VAL A 164 11.35 -9.68 -20.74
N GLY A 165 12.16 -10.11 -21.70
CA GLY A 165 13.60 -10.30 -21.47
C GLY A 165 14.29 -9.01 -21.00
N GLY A 166 14.91 -9.08 -19.82
CA GLY A 166 15.56 -7.97 -19.12
C GLY A 166 14.78 -7.39 -17.94
N LEU A 167 13.55 -7.84 -17.72
CA LEU A 167 12.76 -7.56 -16.51
C LEU A 167 12.76 -8.82 -15.64
N HIS A 168 13.68 -8.89 -14.68
CA HIS A 168 13.88 -10.13 -13.92
C HIS A 168 12.94 -10.26 -12.72
N ASN A 169 12.71 -9.17 -11.98
CA ASN A 169 11.94 -9.17 -10.75
C ASN A 169 10.87 -8.05 -10.78
N PRO A 170 9.80 -8.21 -11.56
CA PRO A 170 8.78 -7.16 -11.73
C PRO A 170 8.07 -6.79 -10.40
N LYS A 171 7.92 -7.73 -9.46
CA LYS A 171 7.39 -7.49 -8.12
C LYS A 171 8.31 -6.56 -7.31
N GLU A 172 9.61 -6.87 -7.27
CA GLU A 172 10.60 -6.04 -6.54
C GLU A 172 10.67 -4.61 -7.11
N VAL A 173 10.53 -4.47 -8.42
CA VAL A 173 10.50 -3.15 -9.09
C VAL A 173 9.31 -2.31 -8.61
N ILE A 174 8.15 -2.92 -8.42
CA ILE A 174 6.96 -2.26 -7.83
C ILE A 174 7.22 -1.91 -6.37
N ALA A 175 7.70 -2.87 -5.57
CA ALA A 175 7.97 -2.66 -4.14
C ALA A 175 9.00 -1.53 -3.91
N GLU A 176 10.08 -1.50 -4.69
CA GLU A 176 11.09 -0.42 -4.65
C GLU A 176 10.45 0.93 -4.99
N ARG A 177 9.58 0.99 -5.99
CA ARG A 177 8.88 2.22 -6.35
C ARG A 177 7.95 2.72 -5.26
N ILE A 178 7.18 1.83 -4.62
CA ILE A 178 6.32 2.19 -3.49
C ILE A 178 7.17 2.74 -2.34
N MET A 179 8.29 2.08 -2.02
CA MET A 179 9.21 2.53 -0.99
C MET A 179 9.80 3.91 -1.30
N ASP A 180 10.18 4.18 -2.55
CA ASP A 180 10.67 5.49 -2.98
C ASP A 180 9.60 6.57 -2.81
N GLU A 181 8.34 6.26 -3.15
CA GLU A 181 7.22 7.19 -3.01
C GLU A 181 6.86 7.50 -1.55
N LEU A 182 7.09 6.56 -0.64
CA LEU A 182 6.91 6.77 0.80
C LEU A 182 8.04 7.61 1.40
N ARG A 183 9.29 7.41 0.94
CA ARG A 183 10.47 8.12 1.44
C ARG A 183 10.59 9.55 0.96
N ASP A 184 10.12 9.84 -0.24
CA ASP A 184 10.27 11.15 -0.89
C ASP A 184 8.89 11.78 -1.09
N GLU A 185 8.51 12.64 -0.16
CA GLU A 185 7.23 13.36 -0.18
C GLU A 185 7.12 14.32 -1.35
N ASP A 186 8.26 14.91 -1.76
CA ASP A 186 8.34 15.88 -2.86
C ASP A 186 8.39 15.21 -4.25
N LEU A 187 8.25 13.89 -4.32
CA LEU A 187 8.32 13.17 -5.59
C LEU A 187 7.20 13.62 -6.54
N LYS A 188 7.60 14.24 -7.63
CA LYS A 188 6.68 14.90 -8.57
C LYS A 188 5.57 13.99 -9.12
N TYR A 189 5.84 12.72 -9.29
CA TYR A 189 4.89 11.73 -9.81
C TYR A 189 4.85 10.53 -8.88
N LYS A 190 3.84 10.46 -8.02
CA LYS A 190 3.49 9.26 -7.26
C LYS A 190 2.45 8.47 -8.06
N ILE A 191 2.56 7.15 -8.08
CA ILE A 191 1.69 6.25 -8.84
C ILE A 191 0.98 5.23 -7.95
N PHE A 192 1.52 4.94 -6.78
CA PHE A 192 0.97 3.99 -5.83
C PHE A 192 0.55 4.65 -4.51
N VAL A 193 1.40 5.52 -3.98
CA VAL A 193 1.14 6.24 -2.75
C VAL A 193 0.25 7.44 -3.02
N ARG A 194 -0.76 7.64 -2.19
CA ARG A 194 -1.70 8.76 -2.31
C ARG A 194 -0.97 10.11 -2.27
N ASN A 195 -1.38 11.01 -3.13
CA ASN A 195 -0.95 12.42 -3.05
C ASN A 195 -2.05 13.21 -2.34
N ASP A 196 -1.71 13.92 -1.27
CA ASP A 196 -2.62 14.83 -0.58
C ASP A 196 -2.96 16.10 -1.36
N GLU A 197 -2.45 16.24 -2.59
CA GLU A 197 -2.74 17.37 -3.49
C GLU A 197 -3.78 16.99 -4.54
N SER A 198 -5.05 16.80 -4.13
CA SER A 198 -6.19 16.77 -5.05
C SER A 198 -7.44 17.35 -4.42
#